data_3958c2df728ead700b1ad3d4c441203e
#
_entry.id   3958c2df728ead700b1ad3d4c441203e
#
_cell.length_a   1.000
_cell.length_b   1.000
_cell.length_c   1.000
_cell.angle_alpha   90.00
_cell.angle_beta   90.00
_cell.angle_gamma   90.00
#
_symmetry.space_group_name_H-M   'P 1'
#
loop_
_entity.id
_entity.type
_entity.pdbx_description
1 polymer ?
#
loop_
_entity_poly.entity_id
_entity_poly.type
_entity_poly.pdbx_seq_one_letter_code
_entity_poly.pdbx_strand_id
1 'polypeptide(L)'
;MTAATALPASPALTRSHARRLRDIYRSAGWPSQDPLEIDLLAAGLLERVRSPHGHETLRVTDAGVQWLATVLARNRAALSAHEALVERVAQEMARAGRLAWTGLSLRAQVATGDEARPQRWCIARPDVFSIRHTSVESYVEPIVHEIKVRRADLQADLRLEAKRAAYRDLGECWYVLGTDARGKAIAEPEEVPAVCGVLLAHEDRLTVARPAMRPARAGLPFGVWMALAKATPVANADEDAQGLLDAAN
;
A
#
# COMPACT_ATOMS: atom_id res chain seq x y z
N MET A 1 21.31 50.88 10.81
CA MET A 1 20.96 49.52 11.27
C MET A 1 20.01 48.96 10.20
N THR A 2 20.55 48.15 9.28
CA THR A 2 19.80 47.52 8.18
C THR A 2 19.28 46.19 8.73
N ALA A 3 17.97 46.06 8.81
CA ALA A 3 17.32 44.82 9.18
C ALA A 3 17.61 43.77 8.11
N ALA A 4 18.30 42.70 8.45
CA ALA A 4 18.46 41.54 7.59
C ALA A 4 17.10 40.87 7.45
N THR A 5 16.48 41.02 6.28
CA THR A 5 15.28 40.28 5.88
C THR A 5 15.64 38.80 5.83
N ALA A 6 15.16 38.02 6.80
CA ALA A 6 15.31 36.57 6.79
C ALA A 6 14.72 36.01 5.49
N LEU A 7 15.53 35.29 4.71
CA LEU A 7 15.07 34.57 3.53
C LEU A 7 13.94 33.59 3.95
N PRO A 8 12.85 33.51 3.20
CA PRO A 8 11.79 32.55 3.46
C PRO A 8 12.36 31.13 3.50
N ALA A 9 11.94 30.32 4.44
CA ALA A 9 12.31 28.91 4.52
C ALA A 9 12.01 28.22 3.20
N SER A 10 12.94 27.37 2.71
CA SER A 10 12.74 26.61 1.49
C SER A 10 11.41 25.81 1.57
N PRO A 11 10.61 25.82 0.52
CA PRO A 11 9.32 25.14 0.52
C PRO A 11 9.47 23.65 0.77
N ALA A 12 8.52 23.05 1.52
CA ALA A 12 8.50 21.61 1.77
C ALA A 12 8.16 20.85 0.49
N LEU A 13 9.13 20.13 -0.08
CA LEU A 13 8.95 19.38 -1.33
C LEU A 13 8.08 18.14 -1.14
N THR A 14 7.08 17.97 -1.99
CA THR A 14 6.05 16.92 -1.95
C THR A 14 6.15 15.91 -3.10
N ARG A 15 5.30 14.89 -3.11
CA ARG A 15 5.15 13.95 -4.25
C ARG A 15 4.80 14.66 -5.56
N SER A 16 4.02 15.74 -5.50
CA SER A 16 3.66 16.54 -6.67
C SER A 16 4.88 17.23 -7.28
N HIS A 17 5.79 17.74 -6.47
CA HIS A 17 7.07 18.30 -6.93
C HIS A 17 7.94 17.23 -7.60
N ALA A 18 8.04 16.02 -7.03
CA ALA A 18 8.80 14.93 -7.63
C ALA A 18 8.21 14.49 -8.99
N ARG A 19 6.89 14.48 -9.11
CA ARG A 19 6.21 14.19 -10.37
C ARG A 19 6.52 15.27 -11.40
N ARG A 20 6.33 16.56 -11.06
CA ARG A 20 6.60 17.68 -11.94
C ARG A 20 8.07 17.70 -12.42
N LEU A 21 9.03 17.53 -11.50
CA LEU A 21 10.44 17.49 -11.84
C LEU A 21 10.79 16.35 -12.81
N ARG A 22 10.15 15.18 -12.64
CA ARG A 22 10.31 14.04 -13.56
C ARG A 22 9.71 14.32 -14.93
N ASP A 23 8.56 14.98 -14.99
CA ASP A 23 7.90 15.33 -16.23
C ASP A 23 8.77 16.34 -17.03
N ILE A 24 9.36 17.33 -16.36
CA ILE A 24 10.31 18.27 -16.96
C ILE A 24 11.58 17.54 -17.45
N TYR A 25 12.13 16.62 -16.64
CA TYR A 25 13.31 15.82 -17.03
C TYR A 25 13.09 14.98 -18.29
N ARG A 26 11.85 14.53 -18.55
CA ARG A 26 11.47 13.68 -19.69
C ARG A 26 10.92 14.44 -20.88
N SER A 27 10.80 15.76 -20.79
CA SER A 27 10.21 16.61 -21.81
C SER A 27 11.20 17.65 -22.33
N ALA A 28 10.74 18.52 -23.23
CA ALA A 28 11.50 19.65 -23.69
C ALA A 28 11.67 20.79 -22.66
N GLY A 29 11.15 20.63 -21.43
CA GLY A 29 11.29 21.61 -20.37
C GLY A 29 10.45 22.87 -20.55
N TRP A 30 9.26 22.76 -21.14
CA TRP A 30 8.36 23.91 -21.29
C TRP A 30 7.90 24.44 -19.95
N PRO A 31 8.04 25.78 -19.66
CA PRO A 31 7.58 26.38 -18.41
C PRO A 31 6.06 26.32 -18.30
N SER A 32 5.55 25.97 -17.15
CA SER A 32 4.10 26.00 -16.82
C SER A 32 3.75 27.20 -15.94
N GLN A 33 4.76 27.82 -15.32
CA GLN A 33 4.64 28.98 -14.42
C GLN A 33 3.66 28.73 -13.24
N ASP A 34 3.58 27.49 -12.80
CA ASP A 34 2.72 27.08 -11.66
C ASP A 34 3.50 27.11 -10.33
N PRO A 35 2.81 27.06 -9.17
CA PRO A 35 3.45 27.09 -7.86
C PRO A 35 4.51 25.97 -7.67
N LEU A 36 4.27 24.78 -8.22
CA LEU A 36 5.22 23.66 -8.11
C LEU A 36 6.55 23.97 -8.81
N GLU A 37 6.48 24.63 -9.97
CA GLU A 37 7.67 25.06 -10.72
C GLU A 37 8.44 26.15 -9.95
N ILE A 38 7.70 27.12 -9.36
CA ILE A 38 8.29 28.18 -8.55
C ILE A 38 9.05 27.57 -7.37
N ASP A 39 8.42 26.63 -6.64
CA ASP A 39 9.03 25.93 -5.51
C ASP A 39 10.29 25.16 -5.92
N LEU A 40 10.26 24.47 -7.06
CA LEU A 40 11.41 23.72 -7.58
C LEU A 40 12.55 24.63 -8.01
N LEU A 41 12.27 25.80 -8.59
CA LEU A 41 13.26 26.84 -8.90
C LEU A 41 13.88 27.43 -7.63
N ALA A 42 13.04 27.77 -6.64
CA ALA A 42 13.48 28.29 -5.35
C ALA A 42 14.34 27.27 -4.57
N ALA A 43 14.05 25.98 -4.72
CA ALA A 43 14.83 24.89 -4.16
C ALA A 43 16.13 24.58 -4.94
N GLY A 44 16.39 25.25 -6.07
CA GLY A 44 17.56 25.01 -6.92
C GLY A 44 17.54 23.67 -7.66
N LEU A 45 16.38 23.01 -7.77
CA LEU A 45 16.22 21.71 -8.47
C LEU A 45 15.92 21.89 -9.96
N LEU A 46 15.48 23.09 -10.34
CA LEU A 46 15.31 23.55 -11.71
C LEU A 46 16.11 24.83 -11.95
N GLU A 47 16.45 25.08 -13.18
CA GLU A 47 16.96 26.36 -13.66
C GLU A 47 16.24 26.76 -14.93
N ARG A 48 16.17 28.08 -15.20
CA ARG A 48 15.66 28.65 -16.46
C ARG A 48 16.79 28.81 -17.42
N VAL A 49 16.61 28.29 -18.63
CA VAL A 49 17.55 28.40 -19.73
C VAL A 49 16.90 29.20 -20.85
N ARG A 50 17.54 30.28 -21.27
CA ARG A 50 17.07 31.10 -22.39
C ARG A 50 17.89 30.78 -23.63
N SER A 51 17.21 30.43 -24.70
CA SER A 51 17.84 30.20 -25.99
C SER A 51 18.27 31.53 -26.64
N PRO A 52 19.20 31.53 -27.62
CA PRO A 52 19.56 32.72 -28.39
C PRO A 52 18.39 33.40 -29.10
N HIS A 53 17.32 32.63 -29.36
CA HIS A 53 16.08 33.12 -30.00
C HIS A 53 15.03 33.63 -29.00
N GLY A 54 15.40 33.77 -27.72
CA GLY A 54 14.52 34.30 -26.68
C GLY A 54 13.54 33.30 -26.06
N HIS A 55 13.52 32.04 -26.49
CA HIS A 55 12.68 31.01 -25.90
C HIS A 55 13.23 30.60 -24.53
N GLU A 56 12.36 30.51 -23.56
CA GLU A 56 12.68 30.07 -22.20
C GLU A 56 12.26 28.60 -22.02
N THR A 57 13.18 27.81 -21.48
CA THR A 57 12.95 26.41 -21.12
C THR A 57 13.46 26.17 -19.70
N LEU A 58 12.98 25.09 -19.07
CA LEU A 58 13.42 24.63 -17.78
C LEU A 58 14.36 23.44 -17.95
N ARG A 59 15.44 23.47 -17.22
CA ARG A 59 16.37 22.34 -17.12
C ARG A 59 16.45 21.87 -15.68
N VAL A 60 16.45 20.54 -15.50
CA VAL A 60 16.71 19.94 -14.20
C VAL A 60 18.19 20.07 -13.88
N THR A 61 18.50 20.61 -12.72
CA THR A 61 19.88 20.76 -12.23
C THR A 61 20.44 19.41 -11.75
N ASP A 62 21.76 19.33 -11.54
CA ASP A 62 22.38 18.14 -10.93
C ASP A 62 21.81 17.84 -9.54
N ALA A 63 21.51 18.86 -8.74
CA ALA A 63 20.81 18.72 -7.46
C ALA A 63 19.40 18.14 -7.66
N GLY A 64 18.69 18.56 -8.70
CA GLY A 64 17.39 18.01 -9.09
C GLY A 64 17.46 16.54 -9.49
N VAL A 65 18.47 16.14 -10.25
CA VAL A 65 18.71 14.73 -10.63
C VAL A 65 19.01 13.89 -9.39
N GLN A 66 19.89 14.35 -8.50
CA GLN A 66 20.22 13.66 -7.25
C GLN A 66 18.99 13.51 -6.34
N TRP A 67 18.19 14.57 -6.22
CA TRP A 67 16.96 14.53 -5.44
C TRP A 67 15.95 13.51 -6.01
N LEU A 68 15.74 13.47 -7.33
CA LEU A 68 14.92 12.47 -8.01
C LEU A 68 15.44 11.05 -7.75
N ALA A 69 16.74 10.82 -7.84
CA ALA A 69 17.36 9.53 -7.56
C ALA A 69 17.08 9.08 -6.12
N THR A 70 17.19 9.99 -5.15
CA THR A 70 16.89 9.71 -3.73
C THR A 70 15.41 9.34 -3.53
N VAL A 71 14.48 10.08 -4.17
CA VAL A 71 13.04 9.79 -4.11
C VAL A 71 12.73 8.43 -4.72
N LEU A 72 13.33 8.10 -5.87
CA LEU A 72 13.17 6.81 -6.54
C LEU A 72 13.71 5.65 -5.71
N ALA A 73 14.89 5.80 -5.11
CA ALA A 73 15.49 4.80 -4.24
C ALA A 73 14.60 4.52 -3.01
N ARG A 74 14.09 5.58 -2.35
CA ARG A 74 13.16 5.46 -1.22
C ARG A 74 11.86 4.76 -1.61
N ASN A 75 11.31 5.07 -2.78
CA ASN A 75 10.08 4.43 -3.25
C ASN A 75 10.32 2.95 -3.57
N ARG A 76 11.44 2.60 -4.18
CA ARG A 76 11.82 1.21 -4.47
C ARG A 76 12.03 0.41 -3.20
N ALA A 77 12.76 0.96 -2.23
CA ALA A 77 12.96 0.31 -0.93
C ALA A 77 11.64 0.05 -0.19
N ALA A 78 10.69 1.00 -0.24
CA ALA A 78 9.39 0.77 0.40
C ALA A 78 8.51 -0.22 -0.34
N LEU A 79 8.57 -0.29 -1.67
CA LEU A 79 7.87 -1.31 -2.45
C LEU A 79 8.43 -2.69 -2.10
N SER A 80 9.76 -2.85 -2.06
CA SER A 80 10.40 -4.09 -1.67
C SER A 80 10.06 -4.51 -0.24
N ALA A 81 10.02 -3.58 0.73
CA ALA A 81 9.61 -3.87 2.11
C ALA A 81 8.12 -4.27 2.20
N HIS A 82 7.26 -3.65 1.40
CA HIS A 82 5.85 -4.04 1.32
C HIS A 82 5.71 -5.46 0.77
N GLU A 83 6.34 -5.76 -0.37
CA GLU A 83 6.29 -7.08 -1.01
C GLU A 83 6.82 -8.18 -0.08
N ALA A 84 7.94 -7.92 0.60
CA ALA A 84 8.50 -8.86 1.57
C ALA A 84 7.55 -9.14 2.75
N LEU A 85 6.84 -8.10 3.24
CA LEU A 85 5.87 -8.27 4.31
C LEU A 85 4.59 -8.96 3.83
N VAL A 86 4.14 -8.72 2.59
CA VAL A 86 3.02 -9.45 1.97
C VAL A 86 3.34 -10.94 1.91
N GLU A 87 4.51 -11.29 1.38
CA GLU A 87 4.97 -12.70 1.29
C GLU A 87 5.01 -13.35 2.67
N ARG A 88 5.60 -12.67 3.65
CA ARG A 88 5.69 -13.16 5.02
C ARG A 88 4.30 -13.40 5.63
N VAL A 89 3.34 -12.46 5.49
CA VAL A 89 1.98 -12.61 6.00
C VAL A 89 1.30 -13.81 5.34
N ALA A 90 1.46 -13.98 4.04
CA ALA A 90 0.88 -15.11 3.31
C ALA A 90 1.45 -16.45 3.79
N GLN A 91 2.76 -16.54 4.02
CA GLN A 91 3.43 -17.72 4.58
C GLN A 91 2.98 -18.02 6.02
N GLU A 92 2.86 -16.99 6.88
CA GLU A 92 2.35 -17.19 8.25
C GLU A 92 0.90 -17.71 8.26
N MET A 93 0.05 -17.24 7.32
CA MET A 93 -1.30 -17.79 7.16
C MET A 93 -1.27 -19.24 6.70
N ALA A 94 -0.39 -19.60 5.76
CA ALA A 94 -0.23 -20.96 5.30
C ALA A 94 0.26 -21.89 6.43
N ARG A 95 1.25 -21.48 7.22
CA ARG A 95 1.72 -22.22 8.42
C ARG A 95 0.66 -22.39 9.49
N ALA A 96 -0.27 -21.41 9.59
CA ALA A 96 -1.43 -21.51 10.46
C ALA A 96 -2.54 -22.44 9.92
N GLY A 97 -2.28 -23.23 8.87
CA GLY A 97 -3.23 -24.19 8.28
C GLY A 97 -4.32 -23.51 7.45
N ARG A 98 -4.05 -22.32 6.91
CA ARG A 98 -4.99 -21.60 6.04
C ARG A 98 -4.55 -21.70 4.59
N LEU A 99 -5.49 -21.67 3.65
CA LEU A 99 -5.19 -21.40 2.26
C LEU A 99 -5.05 -19.89 2.08
N ALA A 100 -3.90 -19.42 1.61
CA ALA A 100 -3.59 -18.01 1.45
C ALA A 100 -3.26 -17.66 -0.01
N TRP A 101 -3.65 -16.49 -0.45
CA TRP A 101 -3.38 -15.96 -1.80
C TRP A 101 -2.93 -14.51 -1.72
N THR A 102 -2.08 -14.14 -2.65
CA THR A 102 -1.68 -12.75 -2.92
C THR A 102 -2.17 -12.30 -4.30
N GLY A 103 -2.28 -10.99 -4.51
CA GLY A 103 -2.58 -10.43 -5.85
C GLY A 103 -3.98 -10.69 -6.38
N LEU A 104 -4.92 -11.13 -5.55
CA LEU A 104 -6.29 -11.40 -5.97
C LEU A 104 -7.06 -10.13 -6.33
N SER A 105 -7.99 -10.27 -7.30
CA SER A 105 -9.03 -9.28 -7.60
C SER A 105 -10.39 -9.91 -7.33
N LEU A 106 -11.02 -9.50 -6.22
CA LEU A 106 -12.25 -10.09 -5.71
C LEU A 106 -13.43 -9.15 -5.93
N ARG A 107 -14.61 -9.70 -6.21
CA ARG A 107 -15.84 -8.93 -6.25
C ARG A 107 -16.45 -8.82 -4.87
N ALA A 108 -16.70 -7.60 -4.44
CA ALA A 108 -17.36 -7.27 -3.17
C ALA A 108 -18.56 -6.36 -3.40
N GLN A 109 -19.52 -6.37 -2.48
CA GLN A 109 -20.66 -5.48 -2.48
C GLN A 109 -20.48 -4.39 -1.43
N VAL A 110 -20.76 -3.16 -1.81
CA VAL A 110 -20.68 -1.99 -0.91
C VAL A 110 -22.02 -1.26 -0.94
N ALA A 111 -22.53 -0.93 0.25
CA ALA A 111 -23.70 -0.09 0.38
C ALA A 111 -23.46 1.29 -0.25
N THR A 112 -24.43 1.80 -0.98
CA THR A 112 -24.33 3.09 -1.68
C THR A 112 -24.94 4.26 -0.90
N GLY A 113 -25.82 3.97 0.08
CA GLY A 113 -26.66 4.97 0.74
C GLY A 113 -27.84 5.44 -0.12
N ASP A 114 -28.00 4.93 -1.34
CA ASP A 114 -29.10 5.22 -2.25
C ASP A 114 -30.16 4.12 -2.13
N GLU A 115 -31.40 4.47 -1.76
CA GLU A 115 -32.52 3.53 -1.59
C GLU A 115 -32.88 2.82 -2.90
N ALA A 116 -32.73 3.50 -4.05
CA ALA A 116 -33.02 2.93 -5.37
C ALA A 116 -31.96 1.91 -5.83
N ARG A 117 -30.73 2.04 -5.33
CA ARG A 117 -29.61 1.14 -5.60
C ARG A 117 -28.81 0.89 -4.33
N PRO A 118 -29.31 0.11 -3.37
CA PRO A 118 -28.75 0.01 -2.02
C PRO A 118 -27.32 -0.57 -1.98
N GLN A 119 -26.92 -1.29 -3.04
CA GLN A 119 -25.60 -1.90 -3.15
C GLN A 119 -25.00 -1.72 -4.53
N ARG A 120 -23.68 -1.63 -4.59
CA ARG A 120 -22.90 -1.67 -5.84
C ARG A 120 -21.78 -2.70 -5.75
N TRP A 121 -21.47 -3.31 -6.87
CA TRP A 121 -20.30 -4.15 -7.02
C TRP A 121 -19.04 -3.29 -7.15
N CYS A 122 -17.98 -3.70 -6.47
CA CYS A 122 -16.65 -3.13 -6.62
C CYS A 122 -15.59 -4.25 -6.69
N ILE A 123 -14.41 -3.88 -7.15
CA ILE A 123 -13.25 -4.77 -7.14
C ILE A 123 -12.42 -4.46 -5.91
N ALA A 124 -12.30 -5.44 -5.02
CA ALA A 124 -11.39 -5.42 -3.88
C ALA A 124 -10.09 -6.12 -4.26
N ARG A 125 -8.96 -5.55 -3.87
CA ARG A 125 -7.62 -6.10 -4.10
C ARG A 125 -6.86 -6.14 -2.78
N PRO A 126 -7.13 -7.14 -1.93
CA PRO A 126 -6.37 -7.33 -0.71
C PRO A 126 -4.91 -7.69 -1.02
N ASP A 127 -4.00 -7.27 -0.16
CA ASP A 127 -2.60 -7.69 -0.28
C ASP A 127 -2.46 -9.19 -0.02
N VAL A 128 -3.15 -9.71 1.02
CA VAL A 128 -3.31 -11.13 1.29
C VAL A 128 -4.76 -11.44 1.59
N PHE A 129 -5.28 -12.49 0.97
CA PHE A 129 -6.57 -13.09 1.29
C PHE A 129 -6.37 -14.53 1.76
N SER A 130 -7.03 -14.93 2.83
CA SER A 130 -6.93 -16.30 3.32
C SER A 130 -8.25 -16.83 3.81
N ILE A 131 -8.42 -18.16 3.70
CA ILE A 131 -9.55 -18.91 4.27
C ILE A 131 -9.01 -20.08 5.08
N ARG A 132 -9.79 -20.55 6.06
CA ARG A 132 -9.45 -21.79 6.75
C ARG A 132 -9.59 -22.97 5.79
N HIS A 133 -8.65 -23.90 5.83
CA HIS A 133 -8.71 -25.14 5.06
C HIS A 133 -9.74 -26.07 5.72
N THR A 134 -10.97 -26.03 5.23
CA THR A 134 -12.10 -26.79 5.75
C THR A 134 -13.09 -27.15 4.65
N SER A 135 -13.81 -28.26 4.80
CA SER A 135 -14.94 -28.64 3.94
C SER A 135 -16.28 -28.13 4.48
N VAL A 136 -16.31 -27.46 5.63
CA VAL A 136 -17.52 -26.94 6.25
C VAL A 136 -17.64 -25.45 6.01
N GLU A 137 -18.64 -25.02 5.26
CA GLU A 137 -18.80 -23.63 4.81
C GLU A 137 -18.78 -22.62 5.97
N SER A 138 -19.45 -22.92 7.08
CA SER A 138 -19.50 -22.03 8.26
C SER A 138 -18.16 -21.83 8.96
N TYR A 139 -17.16 -22.67 8.68
CA TYR A 139 -15.82 -22.63 9.26
C TYR A 139 -14.76 -22.06 8.30
N VAL A 140 -15.15 -21.58 7.12
CA VAL A 140 -14.23 -21.01 6.12
C VAL A 140 -13.48 -19.79 6.66
N GLU A 141 -14.10 -18.98 7.50
CA GLU A 141 -13.53 -17.83 8.21
C GLU A 141 -12.60 -16.99 7.28
N PRO A 142 -13.13 -16.30 6.28
CA PRO A 142 -12.32 -15.54 5.35
C PRO A 142 -11.68 -14.32 6.04
N ILE A 143 -10.42 -14.06 5.71
CA ILE A 143 -9.64 -12.94 6.25
C ILE A 143 -8.99 -12.16 5.11
N VAL A 144 -9.13 -10.85 5.17
CA VAL A 144 -8.45 -9.87 4.32
C VAL A 144 -7.36 -9.19 5.12
N HIS A 145 -6.11 -9.23 4.63
CA HIS A 145 -5.01 -8.47 5.19
C HIS A 145 -4.61 -7.33 4.24
N GLU A 146 -4.50 -6.14 4.81
CA GLU A 146 -4.00 -4.93 4.16
C GLU A 146 -2.69 -4.53 4.83
N ILE A 147 -1.59 -4.56 4.08
CA ILE A 147 -0.24 -4.36 4.57
C ILE A 147 0.17 -2.90 4.40
N LYS A 148 0.74 -2.31 5.44
CA LYS A 148 1.27 -0.94 5.43
C LYS A 148 2.66 -0.90 6.02
N VAL A 149 3.61 -0.38 5.24
CA VAL A 149 5.02 -0.18 5.64
C VAL A 149 5.38 1.30 5.77
N ARG A 150 4.45 2.20 5.45
CA ARG A 150 4.62 3.65 5.61
C ARG A 150 3.39 4.27 6.23
N ARG A 151 3.60 5.16 7.19
CA ARG A 151 2.53 5.93 7.84
C ARG A 151 1.69 6.73 6.84
N ALA A 152 2.34 7.36 5.85
CA ALA A 152 1.63 8.15 4.83
C ALA A 152 0.68 7.30 3.98
N ASP A 153 1.04 6.04 3.69
CA ASP A 153 0.21 5.13 2.91
C ASP A 153 -0.97 4.60 3.75
N LEU A 154 -0.75 4.36 5.05
CA LEU A 154 -1.82 4.06 6.00
C LEU A 154 -2.82 5.23 6.07
N GLN A 155 -2.36 6.45 6.31
CA GLN A 155 -3.21 7.64 6.41
C GLN A 155 -4.02 7.90 5.12
N ALA A 156 -3.44 7.65 3.96
CA ALA A 156 -4.16 7.74 2.69
C ALA A 156 -5.24 6.66 2.56
N ASP A 157 -4.92 5.43 2.97
CA ASP A 157 -5.84 4.30 2.93
C ASP A 157 -7.01 4.45 3.91
N LEU A 158 -6.75 4.98 5.10
CA LEU A 158 -7.79 5.20 6.13
C LEU A 158 -8.88 6.20 5.69
N ARG A 159 -8.66 7.01 4.66
CA ARG A 159 -9.67 7.89 4.04
C ARG A 159 -10.61 7.14 3.09
N LEU A 160 -10.26 5.91 2.70
CA LEU A 160 -10.99 5.11 1.72
C LEU A 160 -12.02 4.18 2.40
N GLU A 161 -13.10 4.74 2.94
CA GLU A 161 -14.14 3.96 3.63
C GLU A 161 -14.78 2.88 2.76
N ALA A 162 -15.03 3.18 1.48
CA ALA A 162 -15.61 2.22 0.54
C ALA A 162 -14.71 1.00 0.34
N LYS A 163 -13.38 1.16 0.38
CA LYS A 163 -12.42 0.05 0.31
C LYS A 163 -12.55 -0.85 1.54
N ARG A 164 -12.60 -0.28 2.73
CA ARG A 164 -12.78 -1.06 3.98
C ARG A 164 -14.12 -1.76 4.03
N ALA A 165 -15.19 -1.10 3.56
CA ALA A 165 -16.51 -1.71 3.45
C ALA A 165 -16.47 -2.92 2.51
N ALA A 166 -15.78 -2.84 1.37
CA ALA A 166 -15.56 -3.94 0.45
C ALA A 166 -14.78 -5.09 1.09
N TYR A 167 -13.75 -4.80 1.87
CA TYR A 167 -12.97 -5.82 2.57
C TYR A 167 -13.81 -6.53 3.63
N ARG A 168 -14.63 -5.80 4.37
CA ARG A 168 -15.54 -6.37 5.36
C ARG A 168 -16.70 -7.17 4.77
N ASP A 169 -17.10 -6.91 3.52
CA ASP A 169 -18.03 -7.78 2.79
C ASP A 169 -17.40 -9.13 2.44
N LEU A 170 -16.07 -9.17 2.28
CA LEU A 170 -15.32 -10.39 1.97
C LEU A 170 -14.94 -11.22 3.20
N GLY A 171 -14.73 -10.60 4.35
CA GLY A 171 -14.31 -11.31 5.56
C GLY A 171 -13.86 -10.38 6.69
N GLU A 172 -13.15 -10.93 7.67
CA GLU A 172 -12.48 -10.11 8.67
C GLU A 172 -11.42 -9.24 7.99
N CYS A 173 -11.42 -7.94 8.30
CA CYS A 173 -10.46 -6.99 7.76
C CYS A 173 -9.36 -6.71 8.78
N TRP A 174 -8.12 -7.00 8.41
CA TRP A 174 -6.94 -6.83 9.23
C TRP A 174 -5.94 -5.90 8.57
N TYR A 175 -5.43 -4.93 9.34
CA TYR A 175 -4.26 -4.13 8.95
C TYR A 175 -3.00 -4.72 9.55
N VAL A 176 -1.98 -4.91 8.71
CA VAL A 176 -0.66 -5.32 9.15
C VAL A 176 0.26 -4.11 9.08
N LEU A 177 0.69 -3.64 10.25
CA LEU A 177 1.55 -2.48 10.38
C LEU A 177 3.02 -2.92 10.47
N GLY A 178 3.80 -2.51 9.47
CA GLY A 178 5.25 -2.67 9.48
C GLY A 178 5.92 -1.72 10.48
N THR A 179 7.26 -1.78 10.51
CA THR A 179 8.09 -0.93 11.37
C THR A 179 8.85 0.12 10.56
N ASP A 180 9.23 1.20 11.22
CA ASP A 180 10.17 2.17 10.68
C ASP A 180 11.64 1.68 10.81
N ALA A 181 12.58 2.50 10.36
CA ALA A 181 14.01 2.20 10.44
C ALA A 181 14.56 2.02 11.88
N ARG A 182 13.77 2.36 12.90
CA ARG A 182 14.10 2.19 14.32
C ARG A 182 13.42 0.97 14.94
N GLY A 183 12.69 0.18 14.14
CA GLY A 183 11.92 -0.96 14.61
C GLY A 183 10.61 -0.60 15.32
N LYS A 184 10.21 0.68 15.31
CA LYS A 184 8.93 1.11 15.88
C LYS A 184 7.81 0.94 14.85
N ALA A 185 6.63 0.49 15.29
CA ALA A 185 5.44 0.41 14.45
C ALA A 185 5.14 1.77 13.79
N ILE A 186 4.76 1.76 12.52
CA ILE A 186 4.49 2.98 11.74
C ILE A 186 3.28 3.78 12.22
N ALA A 187 2.42 3.17 13.04
CA ALA A 187 1.25 3.78 13.66
C ALA A 187 0.83 2.98 14.90
N GLU A 188 0.02 3.62 15.74
CA GLU A 188 -0.58 2.96 16.89
C GLU A 188 -1.87 2.23 16.46
N PRO A 189 -2.24 1.10 17.10
CA PRO A 189 -3.44 0.32 16.76
C PRO A 189 -4.74 1.13 16.78
N GLU A 190 -4.82 2.15 17.63
CA GLU A 190 -5.97 3.03 17.82
C GLU A 190 -6.25 3.93 16.61
N GLU A 191 -5.25 4.15 15.76
CA GLU A 191 -5.41 4.93 14.52
C GLU A 191 -6.19 4.15 13.45
N VAL A 192 -6.21 2.82 13.54
CA VAL A 192 -6.97 1.96 12.65
C VAL A 192 -8.41 1.84 13.18
N PRO A 193 -9.46 1.92 12.32
CA PRO A 193 -10.86 1.80 12.75
C PRO A 193 -11.12 0.56 13.60
N ALA A 194 -11.90 0.70 14.68
CA ALA A 194 -12.12 -0.34 15.68
C ALA A 194 -12.70 -1.65 15.12
N VAL A 195 -13.39 -1.58 13.97
CA VAL A 195 -13.96 -2.76 13.30
C VAL A 195 -12.89 -3.64 12.62
N CYS A 196 -11.69 -3.10 12.38
CA CYS A 196 -10.58 -3.81 11.77
C CYS A 196 -9.63 -4.34 12.85
N GLY A 197 -9.10 -5.54 12.62
CA GLY A 197 -8.00 -6.07 13.40
C GLY A 197 -6.69 -5.38 13.09
N VAL A 198 -5.73 -5.47 13.99
CA VAL A 198 -4.39 -4.93 13.83
C VAL A 198 -3.35 -5.98 14.20
N LEU A 199 -2.45 -6.26 13.25
CA LEU A 199 -1.23 -7.03 13.44
C LEU A 199 -0.04 -6.08 13.40
N LEU A 200 0.89 -6.24 14.33
CA LEU A 200 2.19 -5.56 14.33
C LEU A 200 3.24 -6.54 13.78
N ALA A 201 3.95 -6.10 12.75
CA ALA A 201 5.03 -6.89 12.17
C ALA A 201 6.35 -6.53 12.84
N HIS A 202 6.89 -7.45 13.63
CA HIS A 202 8.26 -7.42 14.16
C HIS A 202 9.19 -8.19 13.21
N GLU A 203 10.51 -8.17 13.45
CA GLU A 203 11.46 -8.86 12.57
C GLU A 203 11.16 -10.36 12.45
N ASP A 204 10.82 -11.02 13.56
CA ASP A 204 10.69 -12.48 13.68
C ASP A 204 9.22 -12.96 13.77
N ARG A 205 8.27 -12.09 14.08
CA ARG A 205 6.88 -12.50 14.37
C ARG A 205 5.84 -11.45 14.00
N LEU A 206 4.61 -11.92 13.80
CA LEU A 206 3.41 -11.09 13.76
C LEU A 206 2.71 -11.17 15.13
N THR A 207 2.37 -10.02 15.70
CA THR A 207 1.69 -9.93 17.00
C THR A 207 0.31 -9.32 16.83
N VAL A 208 -0.72 -9.97 17.38
CA VAL A 208 -2.07 -9.40 17.40
C VAL A 208 -2.12 -8.29 18.44
N ALA A 209 -2.25 -7.04 17.96
CA ALA A 209 -2.45 -5.89 18.84
C ALA A 209 -3.94 -5.68 19.14
N ARG A 210 -4.80 -5.98 18.18
CA ARG A 210 -6.26 -5.92 18.35
C ARG A 210 -6.94 -6.92 17.41
N PRO A 211 -7.92 -7.73 17.89
CA PRO A 211 -8.68 -8.62 17.03
C PRO A 211 -9.63 -7.85 16.10
N ALA A 212 -9.93 -8.40 14.93
CA ALA A 212 -10.96 -7.88 14.03
C ALA A 212 -12.36 -8.24 14.53
N MET A 213 -13.33 -7.40 14.18
CA MET A 213 -14.74 -7.76 14.33
C MET A 213 -15.15 -8.72 13.21
N ARG A 214 -15.79 -9.84 13.59
CA ARG A 214 -16.32 -10.79 12.61
C ARG A 214 -17.40 -10.12 11.75
N PRO A 215 -17.41 -10.38 10.43
CA PRO A 215 -18.47 -9.88 9.56
C PRO A 215 -19.77 -10.63 9.86
N ALA A 216 -20.90 -9.98 9.60
CA ALA A 216 -22.23 -10.60 9.78
C ALA A 216 -22.53 -11.69 8.73
N ARG A 217 -21.79 -11.72 7.62
CA ARG A 217 -22.00 -12.64 6.51
C ARG A 217 -21.41 -14.02 6.82
N ALA A 218 -22.22 -15.06 6.63
CA ALA A 218 -21.81 -16.43 6.94
C ALA A 218 -21.02 -17.12 5.81
N GLY A 219 -21.09 -16.66 4.55
CA GLY A 219 -20.45 -17.31 3.39
C GLY A 219 -19.90 -16.34 2.36
N LEU A 220 -18.95 -16.82 1.54
CA LEU A 220 -18.37 -16.05 0.44
C LEU A 220 -19.29 -16.02 -0.78
N PRO A 221 -19.35 -14.91 -1.53
CA PRO A 221 -20.05 -14.86 -2.81
C PRO A 221 -19.49 -15.86 -3.82
N PHE A 222 -20.34 -16.41 -4.69
CA PHE A 222 -19.90 -17.33 -5.75
C PHE A 222 -18.76 -16.75 -6.61
N GLY A 223 -18.80 -15.45 -6.93
CA GLY A 223 -17.74 -14.80 -7.70
C GLY A 223 -16.37 -14.81 -7.00
N VAL A 224 -16.33 -14.86 -5.67
CA VAL A 224 -15.09 -15.02 -4.90
C VAL A 224 -14.58 -16.44 -5.04
N TRP A 225 -15.44 -17.45 -4.87
CA TRP A 225 -15.08 -18.86 -5.08
C TRP A 225 -14.51 -19.09 -6.49
N MET A 226 -15.11 -18.48 -7.52
CA MET A 226 -14.59 -18.56 -8.88
C MET A 226 -13.24 -17.89 -9.07
N ALA A 227 -12.94 -16.83 -8.30
CA ALA A 227 -11.63 -16.18 -8.32
C ALA A 227 -10.58 -17.07 -7.64
N LEU A 228 -10.91 -17.67 -6.49
CA LEU A 228 -10.03 -18.60 -5.77
C LEU A 228 -9.74 -19.86 -6.59
N ALA A 229 -10.73 -20.43 -7.27
CA ALA A 229 -10.56 -21.61 -8.12
C ALA A 229 -9.63 -21.39 -9.32
N LYS A 230 -9.44 -20.13 -9.74
CA LYS A 230 -8.54 -19.77 -10.86
C LYS A 230 -7.13 -19.37 -10.38
N ALA A 231 -6.96 -19.16 -9.09
CA ALA A 231 -5.69 -18.72 -8.51
C ALA A 231 -5.04 -19.88 -7.76
N THR A 232 -3.70 -19.88 -7.74
CA THR A 232 -2.93 -20.84 -6.96
C THR A 232 -2.69 -20.26 -5.56
N PRO A 233 -3.03 -20.96 -4.48
CA PRO A 233 -2.64 -20.55 -3.14
C PRO A 233 -1.14 -20.56 -2.96
N VAL A 234 -0.64 -19.79 -2.02
CA VAL A 234 0.76 -19.78 -1.63
C VAL A 234 1.11 -21.15 -1.06
N ALA A 235 2.18 -21.75 -1.58
CA ALA A 235 2.67 -23.05 -1.10
C ALA A 235 3.13 -22.94 0.36
N ASN A 236 2.84 -23.96 1.15
CA ASN A 236 3.36 -24.05 2.51
C ASN A 236 4.83 -24.55 2.42
N ALA A 237 5.78 -23.67 2.70
CA ALA A 237 7.20 -24.00 2.61
C ALA A 237 7.62 -25.20 3.47
N ASP A 238 6.87 -25.49 4.54
CA ASP A 238 7.16 -26.61 5.44
C ASP A 238 6.65 -27.96 4.87
N GLU A 239 5.59 -27.95 4.07
CA GLU A 239 5.09 -29.16 3.37
C GLU A 239 6.02 -29.56 2.21
N ASP A 240 6.55 -28.59 1.47
CA ASP A 240 7.51 -28.85 0.39
C ASP A 240 8.83 -29.43 0.92
N ALA A 241 9.28 -28.98 2.10
CA ALA A 241 10.48 -29.53 2.74
C ALA A 241 10.27 -30.99 3.20
N GLN A 242 9.07 -31.34 3.66
CA GLN A 242 8.74 -32.70 4.08
C GLN A 242 8.63 -33.66 2.88
N GLY A 243 8.03 -33.23 1.78
CA GLY A 243 7.95 -33.99 0.53
C GLY A 243 9.32 -34.31 -0.09
N LEU A 244 10.30 -33.42 0.07
CA LEU A 244 11.69 -33.66 -0.38
C LEU A 244 12.45 -34.66 0.50
N LEU A 245 12.13 -34.72 1.79
CA LEU A 245 12.73 -35.71 2.71
C LEU A 245 12.16 -37.11 2.50
N ASP A 246 10.86 -37.21 2.20
CA ASP A 246 10.21 -38.50 1.91
C ASP A 246 10.61 -39.07 0.55
N ALA A 247 11.01 -38.25 -0.42
CA ALA A 247 11.49 -38.64 -1.73
C ALA A 247 12.99 -39.07 -1.73
N ALA A 248 13.72 -38.83 -0.64
CA ALA A 248 15.13 -39.16 -0.49
C ALA A 248 15.37 -40.45 0.33
N ASN A 249 14.32 -41.13 0.80
CA ASN A 249 14.32 -42.44 1.45
C ASN A 249 13.74 -43.51 0.50
#